data_b5d3894875872f3c56a239a0f8ebdd7a
#
_entry.id   b5d3894875872f3c56a239a0f8ebdd7a
#
_cell.length_a   1.000
_cell.length_b   1.000
_cell.length_c   1.000
_cell.angle_alpha   90.00
_cell.angle_beta   90.00
_cell.angle_gamma   90.00
#
_symmetry.space_group_name_H-M   'P 1'
#
loop_
_entity.id
_entity.type
_entity.pdbx_description
1 polymer ?
#
loop_
_entity_poly.entity_id
_entity_poly.type
_entity_poly.pdbx_seq_one_letter_code
_entity_poly.pdbx_strand_id
1 'polypeptide(L)' 'MYTVVVTRDLNTGRYRLPAGLSVRVPHDQMSNPLYSVEGKRRIAEAFAMQCGIDMSSAIHYISTAYMEARRM' A
#
# COMPACT_ATOMS: atom_id res chain seq x y z
N MET A 1 11.44 5.84 -5.75
CA MET A 1 10.88 5.01 -4.68
C MET A 1 9.86 5.81 -3.88
N TYR A 2 8.83 5.15 -3.45
CA TYR A 2 7.78 5.77 -2.64
C TYR A 2 7.68 5.10 -1.29
N THR A 3 7.28 5.87 -0.27
CA THR A 3 6.84 5.33 1.01
C THR A 3 5.32 5.41 1.03
N VAL A 4 4.65 4.28 1.19
CA VAL A 4 3.20 4.22 1.27
C VAL A 4 2.82 4.03 2.73
N VAL A 5 1.99 4.95 3.25
CA VAL A 5 1.60 4.99 4.66
C VAL A 5 0.10 4.76 4.76
N VAL A 6 -0.32 3.88 5.65
CA VAL A 6 -1.73 3.69 5.98
C VAL A 6 -2.18 4.90 6.80
N THR A 7 -3.20 5.61 6.34
CA THR A 7 -3.64 6.86 6.97
C THR A 7 -4.77 6.68 7.98
N ARG A 8 -5.41 5.52 7.98
CA ARG A 8 -6.47 5.20 8.95
C ARG A 8 -6.43 3.70 9.22
N ASP A 9 -6.93 3.29 10.37
CA ASP A 9 -7.00 1.88 10.71
C ASP A 9 -7.82 1.14 9.68
N LEU A 10 -7.30 0.01 9.21
CA LEU A 10 -7.86 -0.76 8.14
C LEU A 10 -7.92 -2.22 8.55
N ASN A 11 -9.04 -2.88 8.29
CA ASN A 11 -9.24 -4.29 8.62
C ASN A 11 -9.68 -5.02 7.35
N THR A 12 -8.88 -5.98 6.90
CA THR A 12 -9.16 -6.74 5.69
C THR A 12 -9.97 -8.03 5.97
N GLY A 13 -10.29 -8.27 7.23
CA GLY A 13 -10.91 -9.52 7.64
C GLY A 13 -9.91 -10.55 8.15
N ARG A 14 -8.71 -10.58 7.57
CA ARG A 14 -7.62 -11.45 8.00
C ARG A 14 -6.52 -10.70 8.72
N TYR A 15 -6.29 -9.45 8.33
CA TYR A 15 -5.20 -8.64 8.85
C TYR A 15 -5.70 -7.29 9.28
N ARG A 16 -5.06 -6.74 10.30
CA ARG A 16 -5.32 -5.39 10.75
C ARG A 16 -4.11 -4.53 10.41
N LEU A 17 -4.35 -3.43 9.68
CA LEU A 17 -3.33 -2.47 9.31
C LEU A 17 -3.60 -1.17 10.06
N PRO A 18 -2.81 -0.88 11.11
CA PRO A 18 -3.03 0.34 11.88
C PRO A 18 -2.57 1.58 11.10
N ALA A 19 -3.17 2.71 11.40
CA ALA A 19 -2.72 3.99 10.87
C ALA A 19 -1.24 4.19 11.24
N GLY A 20 -0.45 4.66 10.28
CA GLY A 20 0.98 4.85 10.48
C GLY A 20 1.84 3.70 9.98
N LEU A 21 1.27 2.53 9.73
CA LEU A 21 2.00 1.43 9.12
C LEU A 21 2.47 1.86 7.73
N SER A 22 3.73 1.63 7.40
CA SER A 22 4.28 2.06 6.13
C SER A 22 5.14 0.97 5.49
N VAL A 23 5.21 1.02 4.16
CA VAL A 23 6.06 0.14 3.37
C VAL A 23 6.76 0.95 2.29
N ARG A 24 7.91 0.47 1.84
CA ARG A 24 8.66 1.08 0.74
C ARG A 24 8.29 0.37 -0.55
N VAL A 25 7.97 1.16 -1.58
CA VAL A 25 7.51 0.63 -2.86
C VAL A 25 8.42 1.12 -3.97
N PRO A 26 9.11 0.23 -4.68
CA PRO A 26 9.90 0.62 -5.85
C PRO A 26 8.94 0.94 -7.00
N HIS A 27 8.92 2.19 -7.43
CA HIS A 27 8.05 2.66 -8.48
C HIS A 27 8.77 3.78 -9.21
N ASP A 28 9.14 3.53 -10.45
CA ASP A 28 9.99 4.43 -11.23
C ASP A 28 9.23 5.50 -11.99
N GLN A 29 7.90 5.41 -12.01
CA GLN A 29 7.08 6.35 -12.74
C GLN A 29 6.84 7.61 -11.91
N MET A 30 6.61 8.72 -12.61
CA MET A 30 6.34 10.00 -11.97
C MET A 30 4.98 10.03 -11.30
N SER A 31 4.05 9.18 -11.74
CA SER A 31 2.71 9.14 -11.20
C SER A 31 2.66 8.39 -9.87
N ASN A 32 1.72 8.81 -9.04
CA ASN A 32 1.47 8.18 -7.74
C ASN A 32 1.08 6.71 -7.94
N PRO A 33 1.75 5.76 -7.26
CA PRO A 33 1.44 4.33 -7.44
C PRO A 33 0.02 3.95 -7.03
N LEU A 34 -0.64 4.77 -6.21
CA LEU A 34 -2.04 4.51 -5.83
C LEU A 34 -3.02 4.71 -6.98
N TYR A 35 -2.59 5.33 -8.07
CA TYR A 35 -3.47 5.64 -9.22
C TYR A 35 -3.35 4.67 -10.37
N SER A 36 -2.48 3.66 -10.29
CA SER A 36 -2.31 2.70 -11.36
C SER A 36 -2.47 1.28 -10.85
N VAL A 37 -2.91 0.37 -11.73
CA VAL A 37 -3.04 -1.04 -11.38
C VAL A 37 -1.68 -1.63 -11.04
N GLU A 38 -0.66 -1.30 -11.81
CA GLU A 38 0.69 -1.79 -11.55
C GLU A 38 1.23 -1.25 -10.24
N GLY A 39 1.02 0.03 -9.96
CA GLY A 39 1.43 0.62 -8.69
C GLY A 39 0.77 -0.05 -7.50
N LYS A 40 -0.52 -0.32 -7.60
CA LYS A 40 -1.25 -1.02 -6.53
C LYS A 40 -0.71 -2.43 -6.32
N ARG A 41 -0.34 -3.12 -7.40
CA ARG A 41 0.26 -4.45 -7.31
C ARG A 41 1.59 -4.39 -6.55
N ARG A 42 2.43 -3.41 -6.86
CA ARG A 42 3.72 -3.23 -6.18
C ARG A 42 3.52 -2.92 -4.70
N ILE A 43 2.50 -2.14 -4.37
CA ILE A 43 2.16 -1.86 -2.97
C ILE A 43 1.75 -3.15 -2.26
N ALA A 44 0.91 -3.98 -2.90
CA ALA A 44 0.49 -5.24 -2.32
C ALA A 44 1.68 -6.17 -2.09
N GLU A 45 2.60 -6.25 -3.05
CA GLU A 45 3.82 -7.04 -2.90
C GLU A 45 4.69 -6.53 -1.74
N ALA A 46 4.78 -5.22 -1.59
CA ALA A 46 5.56 -4.61 -0.51
C ALA A 46 4.99 -4.99 0.86
N PHE A 47 3.67 -4.97 1.01
CA PHE A 47 3.04 -5.41 2.26
C PHE A 47 3.32 -6.90 2.53
N ALA A 48 3.29 -7.73 1.50
CA ALA A 48 3.59 -9.15 1.66
C ALA A 48 5.04 -9.36 2.11
N MET A 49 5.98 -8.67 1.48
CA MET A 49 7.40 -8.86 1.74
C MET A 49 7.87 -8.21 3.04
N GLN A 50 7.36 -7.02 3.35
CA GLN A 50 7.86 -6.24 4.48
C GLN A 50 7.07 -6.46 5.75
N CYS A 51 5.78 -6.78 5.64
CA CYS A 51 4.89 -6.94 6.79
C CYS A 51 4.29 -8.34 6.92
N GLY A 52 4.47 -9.20 5.92
CA GLY A 52 3.87 -10.53 5.92
C GLY A 52 2.36 -10.49 5.73
N ILE A 53 1.82 -9.44 5.14
CA ILE A 53 0.39 -9.23 4.96
C ILE A 53 0.02 -9.50 3.51
N ASP A 54 -0.87 -10.47 3.30
CA ASP A 54 -1.37 -10.79 1.95
C ASP A 54 -2.54 -9.87 1.61
N MET A 55 -2.31 -8.95 0.66
CA MET A 55 -3.31 -8.00 0.21
C MET A 55 -4.02 -8.42 -1.07
N SER A 56 -3.76 -9.65 -1.57
CA SER A 56 -4.30 -10.08 -2.86
C SER A 56 -5.83 -10.06 -2.93
N SER A 57 -6.49 -10.33 -1.82
CA SER A 57 -7.96 -10.28 -1.73
C SER A 57 -8.49 -8.94 -1.26
N ALA A 58 -7.61 -7.98 -0.99
CA ALA A 58 -7.98 -6.68 -0.41
C ALA A 58 -7.36 -5.52 -1.19
N ILE A 59 -7.13 -5.70 -2.49
CA ILE A 59 -6.53 -4.69 -3.36
C ILE A 59 -7.36 -3.40 -3.35
N HIS A 60 -8.68 -3.51 -3.19
CA HIS A 60 -9.56 -2.34 -3.18
C HIS A 60 -9.29 -1.39 -2.00
N TYR A 61 -8.60 -1.85 -0.96
CA TYR A 61 -8.18 -0.98 0.14
C TYR A 61 -6.91 -0.19 -0.20
N ILE A 62 -6.21 -0.56 -1.26
CA ILE A 62 -5.03 0.18 -1.71
C ILE A 62 -5.52 1.36 -2.54
N SER A 63 -5.82 2.46 -1.84
CA SER A 63 -6.40 3.64 -2.46
C SER A 63 -6.11 4.87 -1.60
N THR A 64 -6.37 6.05 -2.17
CA THR A 64 -6.17 7.32 -1.46
C THR A 64 -7.12 7.49 -0.27
N ALA A 65 -8.20 6.70 -0.21
CA ALA A 65 -9.11 6.72 0.93
C ALA A 65 -8.47 6.16 2.20
N TYR A 66 -7.50 5.24 2.05
CA TYR A 66 -6.89 4.53 3.18
C TYR A 66 -5.39 4.73 3.28
N MET A 67 -4.73 5.16 2.21
CA MET A 67 -3.29 5.22 2.14
C MET A 67 -2.82 6.51 1.48
N GLU A 68 -1.56 6.88 1.76
CA GLU A 68 -0.91 8.01 1.13
C GLU A 68 0.45 7.55 0.63
N ALA A 69 0.79 7.89 -0.61
CA ALA A 69 2.10 7.60 -1.17
C ALA A 69 2.93 8.87 -1.15
N ARG A 70 4.10 8.78 -0.53
CA ARG A 70 5.05 9.88 -0.45
C ARG A 70 6.29 9.53 -1.24
N ARG A 71 6.68 10.42 -2.14
CA ARG A 71 7.91 10.25 -2.91
C ARG A 71 9.11 10.52 -2.01
N MET A 72 10.07 9.61 -2.09
CA MET A 72 11.31 9.74 -1.35
C MET A 72 12.36 10.52 -2.14
#